data_b5c0932732ae833df08f8c258580a637
#
_entry.id   b5c0932732ae833df08f8c258580a637
#
_cell.length_a   1.000
_cell.length_b   1.000
_cell.length_c   1.000
_cell.angle_alpha   90.00
_cell.angle_beta   90.00
_cell.angle_gamma   90.00
#
_symmetry.space_group_name_H-M   'P 1'
#
loop_
_entity.id
_entity.type
_entity.pdbx_description
1 polymer ?
#
loop_
_entity_poly.entity_id
_entity_poly.type
_entity_poly.pdbx_seq_one_letter_code
_entity_poly.pdbx_strand_id
1 'polypeptide(L)'
;MPIDYIAASLQPLSFDGQAPYSWDQFLSLMPAGFVVPDAVTGVGSARWSEIETQLRNSIAIARGSEKHCRIASSCDLYWQNRVSAAFQEKDPLKRETLIDRVWWDAAGELTPLSSPLSYGALETYALRLKIVLKRNGVSKKDGDAIFDKLTSAAEQ
;
A
#
# COMPACT_ATOMS: atom_id res chain seq x y z
N MET A 1 -2.35 -22.14 14.70
CA MET A 1 -0.92 -22.00 14.39
C MET A 1 -0.35 -20.76 15.08
N PRO A 2 0.85 -20.83 15.61
CA PRO A 2 1.51 -19.65 16.16
C PRO A 2 1.74 -18.58 15.10
N ILE A 3 1.60 -17.33 15.47
CA ILE A 3 1.73 -16.17 14.57
C ILE A 3 3.13 -16.09 13.96
N ASP A 4 4.16 -16.33 14.75
CA ASP A 4 5.55 -16.35 14.31
C ASP A 4 5.81 -17.41 13.23
N TYR A 5 5.19 -18.57 13.35
CA TYR A 5 5.27 -19.61 12.33
C TYR A 5 4.61 -19.18 11.03
N ILE A 6 3.41 -18.60 11.11
CA ILE A 6 2.71 -18.09 9.93
C ILE A 6 3.56 -17.01 9.24
N ALA A 7 4.04 -16.03 10.00
CA ALA A 7 4.86 -14.96 9.47
C ALA A 7 6.14 -15.47 8.79
N ALA A 8 6.80 -16.46 9.41
CA ALA A 8 8.03 -17.05 8.86
C ALA A 8 7.79 -17.90 7.61
N SER A 9 6.59 -18.46 7.45
CA SER A 9 6.24 -19.35 6.33
C SER A 9 5.78 -18.61 5.06
N LEU A 10 5.48 -17.31 5.16
CA LEU A 10 5.03 -16.53 4.00
C LEU A 10 6.15 -16.35 2.99
N GLN A 11 5.81 -16.45 1.70
CA GLN A 11 6.75 -16.21 0.64
C GLN A 11 7.15 -14.72 0.61
N PRO A 12 8.43 -14.40 0.37
CA PRO A 12 8.89 -13.01 0.34
C PRO A 12 8.14 -12.17 -0.69
N LEU A 13 7.82 -10.94 -0.33
CA LEU A 13 7.26 -9.94 -1.23
C LEU A 13 8.35 -9.03 -1.77
N SER A 14 8.25 -8.71 -3.06
CA SER A 14 9.06 -7.69 -3.70
C SER A 14 8.15 -6.62 -4.29
N PHE A 15 8.51 -5.35 -4.11
CA PHE A 15 7.74 -4.21 -4.62
C PHE A 15 7.53 -4.28 -6.14
N ASP A 16 8.54 -4.69 -6.87
CA ASP A 16 8.51 -4.78 -8.34
C ASP A 16 8.19 -6.19 -8.86
N GLY A 17 7.98 -7.16 -7.97
CA GLY A 17 7.77 -8.55 -8.32
C GLY A 17 6.32 -8.92 -8.55
N GLN A 18 6.11 -10.21 -8.80
CA GLN A 18 4.78 -10.80 -8.88
C GLN A 18 4.28 -11.17 -7.48
N ALA A 19 2.98 -11.03 -7.27
CA ALA A 19 2.37 -11.45 -6.02
C ALA A 19 2.45 -12.97 -5.87
N PRO A 20 2.99 -13.50 -4.75
CA PRO A 20 3.08 -14.94 -4.53
C PRO A 20 1.74 -15.59 -4.19
N TYR A 21 0.78 -14.78 -3.76
CA TYR A 21 -0.57 -15.23 -3.40
C TYR A 21 -1.61 -14.33 -4.04
N SER A 22 -2.78 -14.90 -4.37
CA SER A 22 -3.99 -14.10 -4.52
C SER A 22 -4.46 -13.61 -3.15
N TRP A 23 -5.35 -12.63 -3.12
CA TRP A 23 -5.88 -12.12 -1.85
C TRP A 23 -6.57 -13.20 -1.03
N ASP A 24 -7.39 -14.03 -1.69
CA ASP A 24 -8.10 -15.12 -1.02
C ASP A 24 -7.16 -16.21 -0.50
N GLN A 25 -6.12 -16.57 -1.26
CA GLN A 25 -5.09 -17.48 -0.79
C GLN A 25 -4.38 -16.94 0.45
N PHE A 26 -4.00 -15.67 0.44
CA PHE A 26 -3.37 -15.03 1.59
C PHE A 26 -4.27 -15.07 2.83
N LEU A 27 -5.53 -14.66 2.69
CA LEU A 27 -6.48 -14.68 3.81
C LEU A 27 -6.66 -16.08 4.41
N SER A 28 -6.62 -17.12 3.58
CA SER A 28 -6.75 -18.50 4.05
C SER A 28 -5.57 -18.94 4.92
N LEU A 29 -4.42 -18.30 4.80
CA LEU A 29 -3.23 -18.59 5.61
C LEU A 29 -3.22 -17.81 6.93
N MET A 30 -4.05 -16.79 7.08
CA MET A 30 -4.06 -15.93 8.24
C MET A 30 -4.75 -16.58 9.46
N PRO A 31 -4.38 -16.17 10.68
CA PRO A 31 -5.02 -16.67 11.88
C PRO A 31 -6.49 -16.26 11.92
N ALA A 32 -7.31 -17.04 12.64
CA ALA A 32 -8.72 -16.72 12.83
C ALA A 32 -8.89 -15.33 13.45
N GLY A 33 -9.81 -14.53 12.89
CA GLY A 33 -10.03 -13.18 13.35
C GLY A 33 -9.02 -12.14 12.85
N PHE A 34 -8.13 -12.53 11.92
CA PHE A 34 -7.21 -11.56 11.31
C PHE A 34 -7.98 -10.50 10.54
N VAL A 35 -7.65 -9.24 10.80
CA VAL A 35 -8.25 -8.09 10.14
C VAL A 35 -7.16 -7.21 9.55
N VAL A 36 -7.33 -6.82 8.29
CA VAL A 36 -6.42 -5.89 7.62
C VAL A 36 -6.61 -4.49 8.18
N PRO A 37 -5.53 -3.80 8.57
CA PRO A 37 -5.64 -2.44 9.09
C PRO A 37 -6.26 -1.48 8.07
N ASP A 38 -7.20 -0.65 8.53
CA ASP A 38 -7.86 0.36 7.70
C ASP A 38 -8.27 1.55 8.56
N ALA A 39 -7.72 2.73 8.27
CA ALA A 39 -8.02 3.94 9.02
C ALA A 39 -9.45 4.46 8.78
N VAL A 40 -10.05 4.15 7.63
CA VAL A 40 -11.41 4.61 7.29
C VAL A 40 -12.44 3.88 8.13
N THR A 41 -12.28 2.57 8.31
CA THR A 41 -13.18 1.74 9.11
C THR A 41 -12.79 1.70 10.59
N GLY A 42 -11.65 2.28 10.96
CA GLY A 42 -11.13 2.25 12.32
C GLY A 42 -10.63 0.87 12.76
N VAL A 43 -10.44 -0.04 11.83
CA VAL A 43 -9.93 -1.40 12.10
C VAL A 43 -8.41 -1.41 12.06
N GLY A 44 -7.79 -2.08 13.03
CA GLY A 44 -6.36 -2.23 13.13
C GLY A 44 -5.74 -1.37 14.24
N SER A 45 -4.41 -1.24 14.21
CA SER A 45 -3.70 -0.50 15.23
C SER A 45 -3.89 1.01 15.10
N ALA A 46 -3.92 1.70 16.25
CA ALA A 46 -3.95 3.17 16.29
C ALA A 46 -2.76 3.78 15.54
N ARG A 47 -1.61 3.09 15.55
CA ARG A 47 -0.42 3.53 14.83
C ARG A 47 -0.64 3.57 13.31
N TRP A 48 -1.25 2.55 12.73
CA TRP A 48 -1.54 2.55 11.30
C TRP A 48 -2.58 3.61 10.94
N SER A 49 -3.62 3.74 11.76
CA SER A 49 -4.63 4.78 11.57
C SER A 49 -4.01 6.17 11.49
N GLU A 50 -3.04 6.46 12.34
CA GLU A 50 -2.32 7.73 12.35
C GLU A 50 -1.45 7.91 11.10
N ILE A 51 -0.65 6.91 10.75
CA ILE A 51 0.22 6.94 9.57
C ILE A 51 -0.61 7.10 8.30
N GLU A 52 -1.66 6.30 8.14
CA GLU A 52 -2.54 6.36 6.97
C GLU A 52 -3.22 7.73 6.86
N THR A 53 -3.69 8.29 7.97
CA THR A 53 -4.29 9.63 7.99
C THR A 53 -3.29 10.69 7.54
N GLN A 54 -2.06 10.66 8.05
CA GLN A 54 -1.01 11.59 7.65
C GLN A 54 -0.67 11.50 6.16
N LEU A 55 -0.55 10.29 5.63
CA LEU A 55 -0.27 10.08 4.21
C LEU A 55 -1.41 10.56 3.32
N ARG A 56 -2.65 10.24 3.67
CA ARG A 56 -3.82 10.71 2.93
C ARG A 56 -3.95 12.22 2.95
N ASN A 57 -3.68 12.85 4.10
CA ASN A 57 -3.67 14.31 4.21
C ASN A 57 -2.58 14.92 3.34
N SER A 58 -1.38 14.37 3.35
CA SER A 58 -0.26 14.85 2.54
C SER A 58 -0.58 14.75 1.04
N ILE A 59 -1.21 13.66 0.61
CA ILE A 59 -1.64 13.47 -0.78
C ILE A 59 -2.75 14.47 -1.13
N ALA A 60 -3.72 14.69 -0.25
CA ALA A 60 -4.79 15.65 -0.46
C ALA A 60 -4.25 17.07 -0.60
N ILE A 61 -3.31 17.48 0.25
CA ILE A 61 -2.64 18.79 0.17
C ILE A 61 -1.91 18.92 -1.16
N ALA A 62 -1.16 17.91 -1.58
CA ALA A 62 -0.41 17.93 -2.83
C ALA A 62 -1.33 18.02 -4.05
N ARG A 63 -2.56 17.52 -3.96
CA ARG A 63 -3.59 17.61 -5.00
C ARG A 63 -4.45 18.88 -4.92
N GLY A 64 -4.19 19.77 -3.96
CA GLY A 64 -4.98 20.97 -3.75
C GLY A 64 -6.33 20.75 -3.06
N SER A 65 -6.50 19.64 -2.37
CA SER A 65 -7.76 19.24 -1.71
C SER A 65 -7.66 19.32 -0.18
N GLU A 66 -7.06 20.39 0.35
CA GLU A 66 -6.85 20.58 1.80
C GLU A 66 -8.13 20.45 2.65
N LYS A 67 -9.28 20.84 2.10
CA LYS A 67 -10.58 20.72 2.77
C LYS A 67 -10.99 19.29 3.10
N HIS A 68 -10.35 18.29 2.47
CA HIS A 68 -10.63 16.87 2.73
C HIS A 68 -9.69 16.25 3.75
N CYS A 69 -8.78 17.05 4.33
CA CYS A 69 -7.88 16.55 5.37
C CYS A 69 -8.63 16.19 6.64
N ARG A 70 -8.20 15.09 7.27
CA ARG A 70 -8.72 14.65 8.57
C ARG A 70 -7.79 15.11 9.68
N ILE A 71 -8.33 15.17 10.90
CA ILE A 71 -7.53 15.52 12.07
C ILE A 71 -6.57 14.36 12.34
N ALA A 72 -5.26 14.69 12.38
CA ALA A 72 -4.20 13.78 12.80
C ALA A 72 -3.65 14.25 14.15
N SER A 73 -3.26 13.30 15.01
CA SER A 73 -2.70 13.62 16.32
C SER A 73 -1.28 14.17 16.24
N SER A 74 -0.58 13.89 15.16
CA SER A 74 0.79 14.37 14.92
C SER A 74 1.02 14.64 13.43
N CYS A 75 2.13 15.30 13.11
CA CYS A 75 2.57 15.53 11.74
C CYS A 75 4.00 15.02 11.63
N ASP A 76 4.20 13.99 10.80
CA ASP A 76 5.53 13.48 10.49
C ASP A 76 6.03 14.09 9.18
N LEU A 77 6.99 14.98 9.29
CA LEU A 77 7.57 15.66 8.13
C LEU A 77 8.24 14.69 7.15
N TYR A 78 8.73 13.56 7.63
CA TYR A 78 9.35 12.56 6.77
C TYR A 78 8.37 12.06 5.69
N TRP A 79 7.17 11.66 6.09
CA TRP A 79 6.15 11.18 5.14
C TRP A 79 5.65 12.32 4.25
N GLN A 80 5.44 13.49 4.83
CA GLN A 80 5.00 14.66 4.08
C GLN A 80 6.02 15.04 3.00
N ASN A 81 7.30 15.04 3.32
CA ASN A 81 8.38 15.35 2.37
C ASN A 81 8.46 14.30 1.26
N ARG A 82 8.29 13.03 1.58
CA ARG A 82 8.29 11.95 0.58
C ARG A 82 7.13 12.07 -0.39
N VAL A 83 5.93 12.35 0.10
CA VAL A 83 4.75 12.58 -0.74
C VAL A 83 4.98 13.81 -1.64
N SER A 84 5.46 14.91 -1.07
CA SER A 84 5.77 16.13 -1.85
C SER A 84 6.78 15.86 -2.96
N ALA A 85 7.83 15.09 -2.67
CA ALA A 85 8.83 14.70 -3.67
C ALA A 85 8.22 13.86 -4.79
N ALA A 86 7.30 12.93 -4.46
CA ALA A 86 6.61 12.13 -5.46
C ALA A 86 5.77 13.00 -6.42
N PHE A 87 5.14 14.06 -5.90
CA PHE A 87 4.35 14.99 -6.71
C PHE A 87 5.19 15.94 -7.56
N GLN A 88 6.51 16.01 -7.36
CA GLN A 88 7.42 16.70 -8.28
C GLN A 88 7.63 15.92 -9.58
N GLU A 89 7.38 14.63 -9.59
CA GLU A 89 7.47 13.80 -10.80
C GLU A 89 6.35 14.17 -11.78
N LYS A 90 6.72 14.50 -13.00
CA LYS A 90 5.78 14.95 -14.04
C LYS A 90 5.06 13.80 -14.73
N ASP A 91 5.72 12.64 -14.85
CA ASP A 91 5.12 11.44 -15.43
C ASP A 91 4.13 10.81 -14.45
N PRO A 92 2.83 10.72 -14.80
CA PRO A 92 1.82 10.16 -13.90
C PRO A 92 2.12 8.73 -13.45
N LEU A 93 2.65 7.88 -14.33
CA LEU A 93 2.96 6.48 -13.97
C LEU A 93 4.11 6.40 -12.96
N LYS A 94 5.15 7.21 -13.17
CA LYS A 94 6.27 7.29 -12.22
C LYS A 94 5.82 7.88 -10.88
N ARG A 95 4.95 8.88 -10.92
CA ARG A 95 4.38 9.47 -9.71
C ARG A 95 3.61 8.44 -8.90
N GLU A 96 2.72 7.66 -9.53
CA GLU A 96 1.97 6.60 -8.85
C GLU A 96 2.91 5.54 -8.27
N THR A 97 3.95 5.17 -8.99
CA THR A 97 4.98 4.24 -8.48
C THR A 97 5.67 4.79 -7.23
N LEU A 98 6.03 6.07 -7.22
CA LEU A 98 6.66 6.71 -6.06
C LEU A 98 5.70 6.78 -4.86
N ILE A 99 4.42 7.06 -5.10
CA ILE A 99 3.38 7.07 -4.05
C ILE A 99 3.19 5.66 -3.49
N ASP A 100 3.08 4.66 -4.34
CA ASP A 100 2.99 3.25 -3.90
C ASP A 100 4.20 2.85 -3.06
N ARG A 101 5.38 3.33 -3.41
CA ARG A 101 6.59 3.08 -2.62
C ARG A 101 6.55 3.74 -1.24
N VAL A 102 5.98 4.92 -1.14
CA VAL A 102 5.77 5.58 0.16
C VAL A 102 4.84 4.75 1.03
N TRP A 103 3.74 4.25 0.48
CA TRP A 103 2.82 3.36 1.19
C TRP A 103 3.49 2.06 1.62
N TRP A 104 4.31 1.49 0.76
CA TRP A 104 5.08 0.28 1.04
C TRP A 104 6.00 0.46 2.25
N ASP A 105 6.75 1.54 2.25
CA ASP A 105 7.68 1.84 3.34
C ASP A 105 6.93 2.17 4.64
N ALA A 106 5.82 2.91 4.54
CA ALA A 106 4.98 3.22 5.69
C ALA A 106 4.38 1.96 6.34
N ALA A 107 3.95 1.00 5.55
CA ALA A 107 3.44 -0.28 6.07
C ALA A 107 4.49 -1.02 6.90
N GLY A 108 5.77 -0.86 6.59
CA GLY A 108 6.88 -1.44 7.35
C GLY A 108 6.96 -0.96 8.80
N GLU A 109 6.39 0.21 9.10
CA GLU A 109 6.34 0.74 10.46
C GLU A 109 5.50 -0.12 11.43
N LEU A 110 4.63 -0.98 10.91
CA LEU A 110 3.82 -1.89 11.72
C LEU A 110 4.61 -3.09 12.25
N THR A 111 5.78 -3.37 11.68
CA THR A 111 6.65 -4.47 12.14
C THR A 111 7.75 -3.90 13.01
N PRO A 112 7.70 -4.09 14.35
CA PRO A 112 8.78 -3.64 15.21
C PRO A 112 10.08 -4.40 14.94
N LEU A 113 11.21 -3.71 14.97
CA LEU A 113 12.53 -4.33 14.78
C LEU A 113 12.81 -5.39 15.87
N SER A 114 12.26 -5.19 17.07
CA SER A 114 12.38 -6.14 18.17
C SER A 114 11.51 -7.40 18.04
N SER A 115 10.53 -7.37 17.12
CA SER A 115 9.55 -8.45 16.94
C SER A 115 9.23 -8.65 15.47
N PRO A 116 10.19 -9.11 14.66
CA PRO A 116 10.04 -9.19 13.19
C PRO A 116 9.04 -10.24 12.73
N LEU A 117 8.60 -11.15 13.58
CA LEU A 117 7.62 -12.20 13.28
C LEU A 117 6.33 -12.03 14.10
N SER A 118 6.02 -10.80 14.48
CA SER A 118 4.82 -10.49 15.27
C SER A 118 3.56 -10.39 14.41
N TYR A 119 2.42 -10.17 15.06
CA TYR A 119 1.16 -9.86 14.38
C TYR A 119 1.30 -8.65 13.43
N GLY A 120 2.10 -7.64 13.83
CA GLY A 120 2.42 -6.50 12.97
C GLY A 120 3.11 -6.89 11.67
N ALA A 121 3.89 -7.97 11.66
CA ALA A 121 4.49 -8.48 10.42
C ALA A 121 3.41 -8.99 9.45
N LEU A 122 2.36 -9.63 9.95
CA LEU A 122 1.22 -10.06 9.13
C LEU A 122 0.46 -8.86 8.57
N GLU A 123 0.26 -7.83 9.38
CA GLU A 123 -0.38 -6.58 8.95
C GLU A 123 0.44 -5.87 7.86
N THR A 124 1.75 -5.75 8.06
CA THR A 124 2.67 -5.22 7.05
C THR A 124 2.58 -6.00 5.75
N TYR A 125 2.61 -7.32 5.84
CA TYR A 125 2.53 -8.20 4.66
C TYR A 125 1.21 -8.00 3.92
N ALA A 126 0.09 -7.94 4.64
CA ALA A 126 -1.23 -7.72 4.06
C ALA A 126 -1.30 -6.42 3.26
N LEU A 127 -0.82 -5.33 3.84
CA LEU A 127 -0.82 -4.03 3.19
C LEU A 127 0.09 -4.01 1.95
N ARG A 128 1.27 -4.60 2.07
CA ARG A 128 2.22 -4.71 0.95
C ARG A 128 1.71 -5.63 -0.15
N LEU A 129 1.05 -6.72 0.19
CA LEU A 129 0.44 -7.61 -0.79
C LEU A 129 -0.65 -6.89 -1.59
N LYS A 130 -1.48 -6.07 -0.95
CA LYS A 130 -2.46 -5.23 -1.65
C LYS A 130 -1.80 -4.31 -2.67
N ILE A 131 -0.67 -3.71 -2.32
CA ILE A 131 0.08 -2.84 -3.23
C ILE A 131 0.58 -3.63 -4.44
N VAL A 132 1.20 -4.79 -4.22
CA VAL A 132 1.72 -5.64 -5.30
C VAL A 132 0.60 -6.12 -6.21
N LEU A 133 -0.52 -6.59 -5.65
CA LEU A 133 -1.68 -7.02 -6.42
C LEU A 133 -2.26 -5.89 -7.27
N LYS A 134 -2.39 -4.70 -6.71
CA LYS A 134 -2.81 -3.51 -7.45
C LYS A 134 -1.87 -3.23 -8.61
N ARG A 135 -0.56 -3.21 -8.35
CA ARG A 135 0.46 -2.93 -9.38
C ARG A 135 0.46 -3.98 -10.48
N ASN A 136 0.36 -5.25 -10.13
CA ASN A 136 0.30 -6.33 -11.12
C ASN A 136 -0.97 -6.23 -11.98
N GLY A 137 -2.12 -5.89 -11.38
CA GLY A 137 -3.39 -5.74 -12.07
C GLY A 137 -3.43 -4.55 -13.02
N VAL A 138 -2.99 -3.38 -12.56
CA VAL A 138 -2.94 -2.14 -13.35
C VAL A 138 -1.98 -2.28 -14.53
N SER A 139 -0.78 -2.78 -14.29
CA SER A 139 0.25 -2.95 -15.30
C SER A 139 -0.23 -3.80 -16.49
N LYS A 140 -1.03 -4.84 -16.25
CA LYS A 140 -1.52 -5.74 -17.30
C LYS A 140 -2.78 -5.22 -17.99
N LYS A 141 -3.80 -4.84 -17.21
CA LYS A 141 -5.11 -4.43 -17.74
C LYS A 141 -5.08 -3.09 -18.45
N ASP A 142 -4.39 -2.11 -17.88
CA ASP A 142 -4.33 -0.77 -18.46
C ASP A 142 -3.48 -0.73 -19.75
N GLY A 143 -2.39 -1.48 -19.77
CA GLY A 143 -1.58 -1.65 -20.95
C GLY A 143 -2.37 -2.26 -22.11
N ASP A 144 -3.11 -3.33 -21.84
CA ASP A 144 -3.96 -4.00 -22.84
C ASP A 144 -5.09 -3.08 -23.31
N ALA A 145 -5.75 -2.37 -22.40
CA ALA A 145 -6.83 -1.44 -22.74
C ALA A 145 -6.35 -0.27 -23.59
N ILE A 146 -5.19 0.30 -23.29
CA ILE A 146 -4.58 1.38 -24.08
C ILE A 146 -4.17 0.86 -25.46
N PHE A 147 -3.57 -0.31 -25.53
CA PHE A 147 -3.17 -0.94 -26.77
C PHE A 147 -4.37 -1.19 -27.67
N ASP A 148 -5.46 -1.76 -27.12
CA ASP A 148 -6.70 -2.03 -27.85
C ASP A 148 -7.32 -0.74 -28.40
N LYS A 149 -7.34 0.34 -27.61
CA LYS A 149 -7.84 1.64 -28.05
C LYS A 149 -7.01 2.22 -29.20
N LEU A 150 -5.69 2.14 -29.11
CA LEU A 150 -4.79 2.64 -30.15
C LEU A 150 -4.93 1.83 -31.43
N THR A 151 -5.06 0.52 -31.33
CA THR A 151 -5.24 -0.37 -32.48
C THR A 151 -6.59 -0.13 -33.17
N SER A 152 -7.67 0.00 -32.40
CA SER A 152 -9.01 0.31 -32.91
C SER A 152 -9.07 1.67 -33.62
N ALA A 153 -8.39 2.69 -33.09
CA ALA A 153 -8.30 4.01 -33.72
C ALA A 153 -7.51 4.00 -35.00
N ALA A 154 -6.50 3.14 -35.12
CA ALA A 154 -5.68 3.02 -36.35
C ALA A 154 -6.42 2.29 -37.47
N GLU A 155 -7.42 1.45 -37.17
CA GLU A 155 -8.23 0.72 -38.15
C GLU A 155 -9.40 1.54 -38.74
N GLN A 156 -9.67 2.69 -38.17
CA GLN A 156 -10.68 3.65 -38.64
C GLN A 156 -10.05 4.76 -39.50
#